data_236b130a35dec3ebe1ae29a44929302f
#
_entry.id   236b130a35dec3ebe1ae29a44929302f
#
_cell.length_a   1.000
_cell.length_b   1.000
_cell.length_c   1.000
_cell.angle_alpha   90.00
_cell.angle_beta   90.00
_cell.angle_gamma   90.00
#
_symmetry.space_group_name_H-M   'P 1'
#
loop_
_entity.id
_entity.type
_entity.pdbx_description
1 polymer ?
#
loop_
_entity_poly.entity_id
_entity_poly.type
_entity_poly.pdbx_seq_one_letter_code
_entity_poly.pdbx_strand_id
1 'polypeptide(L)' 'GLYVGPTISGIAITGTVYTTIPEAAKAAKADAPMILNLFIPIREYGEAERMIREKRGYVYSAYAEAQKFKLERGGKN' A
#
# COMPACT_ATOMS: atom_id res chain seq x y z
N GLY A 1 -4.16 10.90 0.68
CA GLY A 1 -4.56 9.95 -0.33
C GLY A 1 -5.25 8.72 0.23
N LEU A 2 -5.89 8.01 -0.65
CA LEU A 2 -6.55 6.74 -0.32
C LEU A 2 -5.52 5.62 -0.34
N TYR A 3 -5.44 4.86 0.74
CA TYR A 3 -4.51 3.73 0.79
C TYR A 3 -5.18 2.49 0.16
N VAL A 4 -4.57 1.98 -0.90
CA VAL A 4 -5.11 0.81 -1.62
C VAL A 4 -4.31 -0.46 -1.38
N GLY A 5 -3.30 -0.41 -0.52
CA GLY A 5 -2.49 -1.58 -0.21
C GLY A 5 -3.14 -2.50 0.81
N PRO A 6 -2.45 -3.58 1.18
CA PRO A 6 -2.95 -4.47 2.23
C PRO A 6 -2.88 -3.76 3.59
N THR A 7 -3.80 -4.11 4.48
CA THR A 7 -3.74 -3.59 5.84
C THR A 7 -2.50 -4.13 6.53
N ILE A 8 -1.68 -3.22 7.06
CA ILE A 8 -0.47 -3.58 7.81
C ILE A 8 -0.57 -2.88 9.16
N SER A 9 -0.72 -3.66 10.20
CA SER A 9 -0.96 -3.15 11.55
C SER A 9 0.10 -2.12 11.94
N GLY A 10 -0.36 -0.97 12.45
CA GLY A 10 0.51 0.12 12.86
C GLY A 10 1.03 0.98 11.73
N ILE A 11 0.73 0.63 10.48
CA ILE A 11 1.24 1.36 9.32
C ILE A 11 0.12 1.98 8.49
N ALA A 12 -0.77 1.17 7.93
CA ALA A 12 -1.86 1.69 7.12
C ALA A 12 -2.98 0.66 6.99
N ILE A 13 -4.20 1.16 6.83
CA ILE A 13 -5.40 0.33 6.74
C ILE A 13 -6.02 0.52 5.35
N THR A 14 -6.26 -0.60 4.67
CA THR A 14 -6.88 -0.60 3.34
C THR A 14 -8.16 0.23 3.33
N GLY A 15 -8.30 1.07 2.33
CA GLY A 15 -9.53 1.84 2.14
C GLY A 15 -9.65 3.09 3.00
N THR A 16 -8.62 3.42 3.78
CA THR A 16 -8.62 4.62 4.60
C THR A 16 -8.06 5.79 3.81
N VAL A 17 -8.71 6.95 3.96
CA VAL A 17 -8.20 8.18 3.37
C VAL A 17 -7.28 8.85 4.39
N TYR A 18 -6.04 9.06 4.00
CA TYR A 18 -5.05 9.74 4.85
C TYR A 18 -4.80 11.14 4.30
N THR A 19 -4.98 12.15 5.13
CA THR A 19 -4.69 13.53 4.73
C THR A 19 -3.18 13.77 4.67
N THR A 20 -2.43 13.05 5.50
CA THR A 20 -0.96 13.04 5.45
C THR A 20 -0.52 11.61 5.48
N ILE A 21 0.59 11.28 4.80
CA ILE A 21 1.11 9.92 4.82
C ILE A 21 1.64 9.62 6.22
N PRO A 22 1.20 8.50 6.83
CA PRO A 22 1.65 8.13 8.18
C PRO A 22 3.17 8.01 8.25
N GLU A 23 3.76 8.44 9.36
CA GLU A 23 5.21 8.33 9.54
C GLU A 23 5.68 6.88 9.47
N ALA A 24 4.87 5.95 9.99
CA ALA A 24 5.22 4.53 9.93
C ALA A 24 5.31 4.02 8.49
N ALA A 25 4.48 4.57 7.59
CA ALA A 25 4.55 4.20 6.18
C ALA A 25 5.83 4.74 5.54
N LYS A 26 6.22 5.96 5.90
CA LYS A 26 7.48 6.52 5.42
C LYS A 26 8.66 5.70 5.89
N ALA A 27 8.64 5.28 7.16
CA ALA A 27 9.71 4.45 7.71
C ALA A 27 9.74 3.08 7.04
N ALA A 28 8.59 2.54 6.65
CA ALA A 28 8.51 1.24 6.00
C ALA A 28 9.18 1.22 4.63
N LYS A 29 9.48 2.39 4.05
CA LYS A 29 10.19 2.45 2.76
C LYS A 29 11.54 1.75 2.82
N ALA A 30 12.13 1.62 3.99
CA ALA A 30 13.41 0.92 4.13
C ALA A 30 13.29 -0.54 3.67
N ASP A 31 12.14 -1.17 3.89
CA ASP A 31 11.91 -2.56 3.54
C ASP A 31 10.91 -2.73 2.39
N ALA A 32 10.09 -1.72 2.14
CA ALA A 32 9.11 -1.74 1.06
C ALA A 32 9.20 -0.40 0.33
N PRO A 33 10.22 -0.24 -0.54
CA PRO A 33 10.51 1.06 -1.18
C PRO A 33 9.34 1.66 -1.95
N MET A 34 8.43 0.85 -2.46
CA MET A 34 7.31 1.33 -3.28
C MET A 34 6.03 1.57 -2.47
N ILE A 35 6.08 1.44 -1.14
CA ILE A 35 4.86 1.48 -0.34
C ILE A 35 4.09 2.80 -0.50
N LEU A 36 4.77 3.91 -0.72
CA LEU A 36 4.09 5.19 -0.86
C LEU A 36 3.26 5.29 -2.14
N ASN A 37 3.54 4.44 -3.12
CA ASN A 37 2.75 4.38 -4.35
C ASN A 37 1.35 3.82 -4.11
N LEU A 38 1.09 3.31 -2.90
CA LEU A 38 -0.22 2.77 -2.54
C LEU A 38 -1.13 3.83 -1.92
N PHE A 39 -0.63 5.06 -1.73
CA PHE A 39 -1.43 6.20 -1.29
C PHE A 39 -1.73 7.03 -2.52
N ILE A 40 -2.96 6.96 -3.03
CA ILE A 40 -3.31 7.52 -4.33
C ILE A 40 -4.43 8.55 -4.21
N PRO A 41 -4.55 9.45 -5.20
CA PRO A 41 -5.72 10.32 -5.26
C PRO A 41 -6.97 9.45 -5.45
N ILE A 42 -8.08 9.83 -4.82
CA ILE A 42 -9.31 9.04 -4.87
C ILE A 42 -9.76 8.84 -6.33
N ARG A 43 -9.56 9.83 -7.19
CA ARG A 43 -9.97 9.72 -8.59
C ARG A 43 -9.22 8.64 -9.36
N GLU A 44 -8.11 8.15 -8.81
CA GLU A 44 -7.31 7.10 -9.46
C GLU A 44 -7.64 5.71 -8.93
N TYR A 45 -8.62 5.61 -8.02
CA TYR A 45 -8.93 4.33 -7.39
C TYR A 45 -9.29 3.24 -8.39
N GLY A 46 -10.12 3.58 -9.38
CA GLY A 46 -10.56 2.58 -10.37
C GLY A 46 -9.41 1.97 -11.14
N GLU A 47 -8.45 2.81 -11.57
CA GLU A 47 -7.30 2.33 -12.31
C GLU A 47 -6.38 1.51 -11.40
N ALA A 48 -6.16 1.97 -10.17
CA ALA A 48 -5.31 1.26 -9.22
C ALA A 48 -5.90 -0.11 -8.89
N GLU A 49 -7.20 -0.16 -8.65
CA GLU A 49 -7.89 -1.39 -8.32
C GLU A 49 -7.82 -2.38 -9.49
N ARG A 50 -7.93 -1.87 -10.71
CA ARG A 50 -7.78 -2.71 -11.89
C ARG A 50 -6.38 -3.28 -12.02
N MET A 51 -5.35 -2.48 -11.78
CA MET A 51 -3.96 -2.97 -11.81
C MET A 51 -3.77 -4.12 -10.81
N ILE A 52 -4.29 -3.95 -9.59
CA ILE A 52 -4.15 -4.97 -8.56
C ILE A 52 -4.88 -6.24 -8.98
N ARG A 53 -6.11 -6.10 -9.50
CA ARG A 53 -6.91 -7.24 -9.92
C ARG A 53 -6.27 -7.98 -11.09
N GLU A 54 -5.71 -7.23 -12.05
CA GLU A 54 -5.11 -7.82 -13.25
C GLU A 54 -3.64 -8.19 -13.05
N LYS A 55 -3.10 -7.90 -11.86
CA LYS A 55 -1.74 -8.25 -11.47
C LYS A 55 -0.70 -7.67 -12.45
N ARG A 56 -0.85 -6.37 -12.74
CA ARG A 56 0.11 -5.67 -13.59
C ARG A 56 0.13 -4.18 -13.26
N GLY A 57 1.22 -3.54 -13.62
CA GLY A 57 1.39 -2.10 -13.42
C GLY A 57 2.05 -1.76 -12.10
N TYR A 58 2.38 -0.47 -11.95
CA TYR A 58 3.20 -0.04 -10.81
C TYR A 58 2.47 -0.17 -9.47
N VAL A 59 1.15 0.00 -9.47
CA VAL A 59 0.39 -0.16 -8.23
C VAL A 59 0.41 -1.61 -7.80
N TYR A 60 0.27 -2.55 -8.74
CA TYR A 60 0.35 -3.96 -8.39
C TYR A 60 1.73 -4.32 -7.85
N SER A 61 2.81 -3.81 -8.48
CA SER A 61 4.16 -4.09 -8.00
C SER A 61 4.34 -3.62 -6.56
N ALA A 62 3.83 -2.43 -6.25
CA ALA A 62 3.88 -1.90 -4.90
C ALA A 62 3.04 -2.74 -3.94
N TYR A 63 1.86 -3.20 -4.40
CA TYR A 63 0.98 -4.03 -3.60
C TYR A 63 1.65 -5.37 -3.26
N ALA A 64 2.25 -6.02 -4.26
CA ALA A 64 2.92 -7.31 -4.04
C ALA A 64 4.08 -7.15 -3.06
N GLU A 65 4.85 -6.07 -3.20
CA GLU A 65 5.95 -5.79 -2.30
C GLU A 65 5.45 -5.58 -0.87
N ALA A 66 4.37 -4.81 -0.70
CA ALA A 66 3.80 -4.55 0.63
C ALA A 66 3.26 -5.82 1.24
N GLN A 67 2.69 -6.71 0.44
CA GLN A 67 2.17 -8.00 0.90
C GLN A 67 3.32 -8.86 1.44
N LYS A 68 4.43 -8.91 0.70
CA LYS A 68 5.61 -9.64 1.13
C LYS A 68 6.17 -9.07 2.44
N PHE A 69 6.25 -7.75 2.51
CA PHE A 69 6.70 -7.05 3.72
C PHE A 69 5.83 -7.42 4.92
N LYS A 70 4.50 -7.40 4.72
CA LYS A 70 3.55 -7.75 5.77
C LYS A 70 3.80 -9.17 6.28
N LEU A 71 4.01 -10.12 5.37
CA LEU A 71 4.26 -11.51 5.75
C LEU A 71 5.59 -11.65 6.49
N GLU A 72 6.61 -10.93 6.05
CA GLU A 72 7.93 -10.97 6.69
C GLU A 72 7.92 -10.39 8.10
N ARG A 73 6.92 -9.58 8.42
CA ARG A 73 6.73 -9.08 9.78
C ARG A 73 6.10 -10.12 10.70
N GLY A 74 5.99 -11.37 10.26
CA GLY A 74 5.42 -12.43 11.05
C GLY A 74 3.93 -12.65 10.83
N GLY A 75 3.36 -11.97 9.82
CA GLY A 75 1.96 -12.16 9.48
C GLY A 75 0.97 -11.69 10.52
N LYS A 76 1.39 -10.83 11.43
CA LYS A 76 0.53 -10.38 12.52
C LYS A 76 -0.09 -9.03 12.17
N ASN A 77 -1.18 -9.06 11.50
CA ASN A 77 -1.85 -7.80 11.17
C ASN A 77 -3.31 -8.02 10.99
#